data_7fc81bedb34973d044ff676fdec200a5
#
_entry.id   7fc81bedb34973d044ff676fdec200a5
#
_cell.length_a   1.000
_cell.length_b   1.000
_cell.length_c   1.000
_cell.angle_alpha   90.00
_cell.angle_beta   90.00
_cell.angle_gamma   90.00
#
_symmetry.space_group_name_H-M   'P 1'
#
loop_
_entity.id
_entity.type
_entity.pdbx_description
1 polymer ?
#
loop_
_entity_poly.entity_id
_entity_poly.type
_entity_poly.pdbx_seq_one_letter_code
_entity_poly.pdbx_strand_id
1 'polypeptide(L)'
;MGAAAEQGRLSADETWNVDIGRAFHPGDTAAEMMRTLVNAHTVALTSTSERLDPALVGRVADAVAQSTHVDIYGIGGSAGMAVELQTRLYRIGINAHAWGEVHAGLASAVLLSDTSVAIAFSNTGRTEETIEMLALAKSSGAYSVAVTSDPASPMAQVADAHLTSHAPGEYLQPDDLSAKHAQLFVIDLLYLLAAQRDFSRTTSLLAASAAAVAPHRRPLRAATRPRTVPSTKKAATA
;
A
#
# COMPACT_ATOMS: atom_id res chain seq x y z
N MET A 1 21.82 12.17 -25.55
CA MET A 1 20.89 11.06 -25.18
C MET A 1 21.56 9.69 -25.10
N GLY A 2 22.76 9.45 -25.72
CA GLY A 2 23.43 8.14 -25.73
C GLY A 2 24.21 7.78 -24.46
N ALA A 3 24.90 8.75 -23.84
CA ALA A 3 25.84 8.44 -22.73
C ALA A 3 25.15 8.00 -21.42
N ALA A 4 23.99 8.59 -21.08
CA ALA A 4 23.25 8.21 -19.87
C ALA A 4 22.59 6.82 -20.00
N ALA A 5 22.16 6.44 -21.22
CA ALA A 5 21.61 5.11 -21.48
C ALA A 5 22.72 4.05 -21.54
N GLU A 6 23.92 4.41 -21.93
CA GLU A 6 25.09 3.52 -21.95
C GLU A 6 25.67 3.32 -20.54
N GLN A 7 25.71 4.35 -19.74
CA GLN A 7 26.11 4.30 -18.34
C GLN A 7 25.09 3.49 -17.50
N GLY A 8 23.79 3.61 -17.82
CA GLY A 8 22.74 2.78 -17.24
C GLY A 8 22.87 1.29 -17.61
N ARG A 9 23.33 0.98 -18.82
CA ARG A 9 23.60 -0.42 -19.24
C ARG A 9 24.84 -1.01 -18.59
N LEU A 10 25.93 -0.27 -18.49
CA LEU A 10 27.17 -0.73 -17.88
C LEU A 10 27.00 -0.94 -16.36
N SER A 11 26.27 -0.06 -15.68
CA SER A 11 25.92 -0.26 -14.27
C SER A 11 24.91 -1.38 -14.08
N ALA A 12 24.02 -1.63 -15.03
CA ALA A 12 23.10 -2.75 -14.98
C ALA A 12 23.81 -4.11 -15.14
N ASP A 13 24.81 -4.22 -16.03
CA ASP A 13 25.57 -5.46 -16.22
C ASP A 13 26.47 -5.80 -15.02
N GLU A 14 26.99 -4.81 -14.31
CA GLU A 14 27.81 -5.02 -13.11
C GLU A 14 26.97 -5.19 -11.82
N THR A 15 25.76 -4.59 -11.77
CA THR A 15 24.89 -4.61 -10.59
C THR A 15 23.76 -5.63 -10.68
N TRP A 16 23.50 -6.21 -11.86
CA TRP A 16 22.53 -7.30 -12.01
C TRP A 16 22.89 -8.59 -11.23
N ASN A 17 24.11 -8.69 -10.71
CA ASN A 17 24.50 -9.74 -9.77
C ASN A 17 24.16 -9.40 -8.31
N VAL A 18 23.56 -8.25 -8.07
CA VAL A 18 23.17 -7.80 -6.74
C VAL A 18 21.69 -8.07 -6.54
N ASP A 19 21.44 -8.75 -5.60
CA ASP A 19 20.36 -9.32 -4.86
C ASP A 19 19.05 -8.48 -4.84
N ILE A 20 18.03 -8.86 -5.61
CA ILE A 20 16.63 -8.49 -5.25
C ILE A 20 16.20 -9.34 -4.05
N GLY A 21 16.84 -9.12 -2.87
CA GLY A 21 16.74 -10.12 -1.82
C GLY A 21 17.17 -11.50 -2.31
N ARG A 22 17.92 -11.49 -3.30
CA ARG A 22 18.84 -12.05 -4.26
C ARG A 22 18.32 -12.07 -5.68
N ALA A 23 19.15 -11.50 -6.53
CA ALA A 23 18.98 -11.38 -7.95
C ALA A 23 18.22 -12.52 -8.61
N PHE A 24 17.41 -12.18 -9.60
CA PHE A 24 17.01 -13.14 -10.58
C PHE A 24 18.08 -13.21 -11.69
N HIS A 25 18.33 -14.40 -12.23
CA HIS A 25 19.22 -14.63 -13.34
C HIS A 25 18.43 -14.91 -14.63
N PRO A 26 19.00 -14.61 -15.82
CA PRO A 26 18.32 -14.90 -17.09
C PRO A 26 17.93 -16.38 -17.28
N GLY A 27 18.56 -17.28 -16.53
CA GLY A 27 18.29 -18.73 -16.58
C GLY A 27 17.34 -19.23 -15.50
N ASP A 28 16.81 -18.38 -14.63
CA ASP A 28 15.93 -18.79 -13.55
C ASP A 28 14.60 -19.31 -14.07
N THR A 29 14.15 -20.40 -13.52
CA THR A 29 12.82 -20.94 -13.76
C THR A 29 11.75 -20.10 -13.03
N ALA A 30 10.52 -20.16 -13.51
CA ALA A 30 9.40 -19.52 -12.83
C ALA A 30 9.26 -19.97 -11.35
N ALA A 31 9.60 -21.22 -11.04
CA ALA A 31 9.55 -21.74 -9.68
C ALA A 31 10.63 -21.10 -8.78
N GLU A 32 11.80 -20.83 -9.31
CA GLU A 32 12.88 -20.11 -8.60
C GLU A 32 12.50 -18.67 -8.36
N MET A 33 12.00 -17.96 -9.39
CA MET A 33 11.50 -16.58 -9.25
C MET A 33 10.37 -16.48 -8.22
N MET A 34 9.42 -17.42 -8.21
CA MET A 34 8.35 -17.47 -7.20
C MET A 34 8.90 -17.59 -5.78
N ARG A 35 9.89 -18.46 -5.55
CA ARG A 35 10.51 -18.61 -4.21
C ARG A 35 11.24 -17.34 -3.79
N THR A 36 11.99 -16.72 -4.71
CA THR A 36 12.71 -15.46 -4.46
C THR A 36 11.75 -14.33 -4.08
N LEU A 37 10.66 -14.15 -4.84
CA LEU A 37 9.64 -13.15 -4.52
C LEU A 37 8.97 -13.38 -3.17
N VAL A 38 8.55 -14.63 -2.87
CA VAL A 38 7.95 -14.96 -1.58
C VAL A 38 8.89 -14.64 -0.43
N ASN A 39 10.17 -15.01 -0.58
CA ASN A 39 11.17 -14.74 0.45
C ASN A 39 11.37 -13.22 0.65
N ALA A 40 11.58 -12.46 -0.44
CA ALA A 40 11.77 -11.01 -0.38
C ALA A 40 10.58 -10.30 0.28
N HIS A 41 9.36 -10.66 -0.09
CA HIS A 41 8.15 -10.07 0.50
C HIS A 41 7.99 -10.48 1.97
N THR A 42 8.28 -11.72 2.34
CA THR A 42 8.23 -12.17 3.73
C THR A 42 9.21 -11.39 4.60
N VAL A 43 10.45 -11.23 4.14
CA VAL A 43 11.47 -10.45 4.85
C VAL A 43 11.05 -9.00 5.00
N ALA A 44 10.52 -8.36 3.93
CA ALA A 44 10.05 -6.98 3.99
C ALA A 44 8.89 -6.78 4.98
N LEU A 45 7.90 -7.68 4.99
CA LEU A 45 6.77 -7.63 5.93
C LEU A 45 7.22 -7.82 7.38
N THR A 46 8.09 -8.81 7.64
CA THR A 46 8.62 -9.09 8.98
C THR A 46 9.43 -7.91 9.49
N SER A 47 10.39 -7.42 8.69
CA SER A 47 11.22 -6.26 9.06
C SER A 47 10.40 -4.99 9.28
N THR A 48 9.34 -4.77 8.50
CA THR A 48 8.42 -3.65 8.71
C THR A 48 7.69 -3.78 10.03
N SER A 49 7.14 -4.97 10.32
CA SER A 49 6.41 -5.25 11.56
C SER A 49 7.28 -5.05 12.80
N GLU A 50 8.54 -5.48 12.75
CA GLU A 50 9.50 -5.36 13.87
C GLU A 50 9.95 -3.90 14.13
N ARG A 51 9.92 -3.05 13.12
CA ARG A 51 10.37 -1.64 13.20
C ARG A 51 9.27 -0.64 13.49
N LEU A 52 8.01 -1.03 13.33
CA LEU A 52 6.88 -0.18 13.68
C LEU A 52 6.70 -0.13 15.20
N ASP A 53 6.58 1.08 15.75
CA ASP A 53 6.12 1.27 17.12
C ASP A 53 4.59 1.16 17.18
N PRO A 54 4.03 0.11 17.81
CA PRO A 54 2.58 -0.06 17.90
C PRO A 54 1.84 1.11 18.53
N ALA A 55 2.48 1.80 19.50
CA ALA A 55 1.88 2.95 20.14
C ALA A 55 1.79 4.15 19.19
N LEU A 56 2.84 4.37 18.37
CA LEU A 56 2.83 5.42 17.34
C LEU A 56 1.78 5.14 16.27
N VAL A 57 1.75 3.91 15.75
CA VAL A 57 0.73 3.52 14.76
C VAL A 57 -0.68 3.70 15.32
N GLY A 58 -0.90 3.34 16.59
CA GLY A 58 -2.16 3.57 17.29
C GLY A 58 -2.55 5.05 17.33
N ARG A 59 -1.62 5.96 17.68
CA ARG A 59 -1.86 7.42 17.69
C ARG A 59 -2.18 7.96 16.28
N VAL A 60 -1.48 7.49 15.24
CA VAL A 60 -1.78 7.86 13.86
C VAL A 60 -3.19 7.41 13.47
N ALA A 61 -3.57 6.18 13.81
CA ALA A 61 -4.91 5.67 13.55
C ALA A 61 -6.00 6.44 14.30
N ASP A 62 -5.74 6.88 15.54
CA ASP A 62 -6.62 7.76 16.30
C ASP A 62 -6.82 9.10 15.59
N ALA A 63 -5.73 9.73 15.16
CA ALA A 63 -5.78 10.99 14.41
C ALA A 63 -6.58 10.84 13.11
N VAL A 64 -6.33 9.79 12.33
CA VAL A 64 -7.07 9.50 11.10
C VAL A 64 -8.57 9.28 11.35
N ALA A 65 -8.93 8.51 12.39
CA ALA A 65 -10.32 8.22 12.70
C ALA A 65 -11.11 9.45 13.19
N GLN A 66 -10.44 10.41 13.81
CA GLN A 66 -11.02 11.65 14.37
C GLN A 66 -10.96 12.84 13.40
N SER A 67 -10.19 12.73 12.32
CA SER A 67 -10.00 13.82 11.38
C SER A 67 -11.26 14.16 10.60
N THR A 68 -11.39 15.41 10.23
CA THR A 68 -12.43 15.88 9.30
C THR A 68 -12.05 15.60 7.84
N HIS A 69 -10.74 15.53 7.56
CA HIS A 69 -10.20 15.29 6.23
C HIS A 69 -8.80 14.68 6.29
N VAL A 70 -8.51 13.76 5.39
CA VAL A 70 -7.18 13.13 5.22
C VAL A 70 -6.68 13.38 3.80
N ASP A 71 -5.59 14.15 3.65
CA ASP A 71 -4.84 14.21 2.40
C ASP A 71 -3.78 13.12 2.37
N ILE A 72 -3.62 12.47 1.22
CA ILE A 72 -2.65 11.40 1.04
C ILE A 72 -1.79 11.70 -0.19
N TYR A 73 -0.50 11.89 0.01
CA TYR A 73 0.44 12.28 -1.03
C TYR A 73 1.29 11.11 -1.49
N GLY A 74 1.47 10.96 -2.81
CA GLY A 74 2.35 9.97 -3.38
C GLY A 74 2.56 10.21 -4.86
N ILE A 75 3.82 10.32 -5.30
CA ILE A 75 4.19 10.62 -6.68
C ILE A 75 4.77 9.36 -7.35
N GLY A 76 4.56 9.22 -8.65
CA GLY A 76 5.08 8.11 -9.45
C GLY A 76 4.63 6.75 -8.92
N GLY A 77 5.57 5.88 -8.60
CA GLY A 77 5.28 4.53 -8.07
C GLY A 77 4.54 4.52 -6.75
N SER A 78 4.62 5.59 -5.94
CA SER A 78 3.91 5.71 -4.66
C SER A 78 2.47 6.23 -4.79
N ALA A 79 2.08 6.78 -5.95
CA ALA A 79 0.71 7.25 -6.17
C ALA A 79 -0.33 6.13 -5.98
N GLY A 80 0.01 4.90 -6.39
CA GLY A 80 -0.84 3.73 -6.18
C GLY A 80 -1.11 3.44 -4.70
N MET A 81 -0.14 3.67 -3.83
CA MET A 81 -0.30 3.47 -2.39
C MET A 81 -1.21 4.53 -1.77
N ALA A 82 -1.10 5.78 -2.22
CA ALA A 82 -1.99 6.85 -1.79
C ALA A 82 -3.46 6.55 -2.17
N VAL A 83 -3.71 6.11 -3.40
CA VAL A 83 -5.04 5.72 -3.88
C VAL A 83 -5.58 4.50 -3.12
N GLU A 84 -4.73 3.53 -2.81
CA GLU A 84 -5.14 2.33 -2.05
C GLU A 84 -5.61 2.72 -0.63
N LEU A 85 -4.85 3.55 0.08
CA LEU A 85 -5.26 4.03 1.41
C LEU A 85 -6.55 4.85 1.33
N GLN A 86 -6.67 5.78 0.38
CA GLN A 86 -7.92 6.52 0.15
C GLN A 86 -9.11 5.58 -0.01
N THR A 87 -8.99 4.59 -0.89
CA THR A 87 -10.06 3.64 -1.19
C THR A 87 -10.53 2.88 0.05
N ARG A 88 -9.59 2.47 0.91
CA ARG A 88 -9.90 1.77 2.16
C ARG A 88 -10.59 2.69 3.16
N LEU A 89 -10.08 3.91 3.36
CA LEU A 89 -10.63 4.88 4.29
C LEU A 89 -12.05 5.33 3.88
N TYR A 90 -12.30 5.55 2.60
CA TYR A 90 -13.66 5.86 2.11
C TYR A 90 -14.68 4.79 2.46
N ARG A 91 -14.31 3.52 2.36
CA ARG A 91 -15.24 2.41 2.65
C ARG A 91 -15.69 2.35 4.11
N ILE A 92 -14.94 2.95 5.01
CA ILE A 92 -15.28 3.07 6.44
C ILE A 92 -15.77 4.48 6.81
N GLY A 93 -16.03 5.32 5.80
CA GLY A 93 -16.64 6.65 5.98
C GLY A 93 -15.69 7.75 6.43
N ILE A 94 -14.37 7.55 6.29
CA ILE A 94 -13.37 8.60 6.51
C ILE A 94 -13.17 9.37 5.21
N ASN A 95 -13.29 10.71 5.29
CA ASN A 95 -13.08 11.59 4.15
C ASN A 95 -11.58 11.70 3.84
N ALA A 96 -11.14 11.00 2.79
CA ALA A 96 -9.74 10.92 2.40
C ALA A 96 -9.56 11.23 0.91
N HIS A 97 -8.49 11.91 0.53
CA HIS A 97 -8.19 12.21 -0.86
C HIS A 97 -6.70 11.94 -1.18
N ALA A 98 -6.46 11.24 -2.28
CA ALA A 98 -5.10 10.93 -2.75
C ALA A 98 -4.67 11.91 -3.84
N TRP A 99 -3.50 12.49 -3.66
CA TRP A 99 -2.90 13.45 -4.57
C TRP A 99 -1.64 12.85 -5.21
N GLY A 100 -1.72 12.56 -6.51
CA GLY A 100 -0.63 12.09 -7.34
C GLY A 100 -0.10 13.17 -8.28
N GLU A 101 -0.66 14.39 -8.22
CA GLU A 101 -0.28 15.54 -9.01
C GLU A 101 0.06 16.71 -8.07
N VAL A 102 1.21 17.34 -8.31
CA VAL A 102 1.85 18.27 -7.37
C VAL A 102 1.03 19.54 -7.16
N HIS A 103 0.58 20.18 -8.25
CA HIS A 103 -0.15 21.45 -8.15
C HIS A 103 -1.48 21.29 -7.40
N ALA A 104 -2.20 20.22 -7.69
CA ALA A 104 -3.45 19.90 -7.00
C ALA A 104 -3.20 19.55 -5.53
N GLY A 105 -2.14 18.78 -5.25
CA GLY A 105 -1.74 18.43 -3.88
C GLY A 105 -1.34 19.64 -3.06
N LEU A 106 -0.55 20.56 -3.61
CA LEU A 106 -0.18 21.82 -2.94
C LEU A 106 -1.39 22.73 -2.70
N ALA A 107 -2.30 22.82 -3.69
CA ALA A 107 -3.53 23.58 -3.54
C ALA A 107 -4.46 23.01 -2.45
N SER A 108 -4.46 21.69 -2.24
CA SER A 108 -5.18 21.06 -1.12
C SER A 108 -4.45 21.30 0.20
N ALA A 109 -3.13 21.06 0.23
CA ALA A 109 -2.32 21.15 1.44
C ALA A 109 -2.46 22.50 2.18
N VAL A 110 -2.52 23.61 1.44
CA VAL A 110 -2.68 24.96 2.01
C VAL A 110 -4.04 25.17 2.68
N LEU A 111 -5.06 24.35 2.37
CA LEU A 111 -6.42 24.46 2.90
C LEU A 111 -6.64 23.56 4.13
N LEU A 112 -5.67 22.74 4.50
CA LEU A 112 -5.76 21.89 5.68
C LEU A 112 -5.70 22.69 6.98
N SER A 113 -6.08 22.04 8.09
CA SER A 113 -6.14 22.65 9.42
C SER A 113 -5.72 21.64 10.50
N ASP A 114 -5.79 22.04 11.75
CA ASP A 114 -5.52 21.21 12.93
C ASP A 114 -6.50 20.02 13.12
N THR A 115 -7.62 20.01 12.37
CA THR A 115 -8.54 18.86 12.32
C THR A 115 -8.25 17.91 11.16
N SER A 116 -7.19 18.17 10.42
CA SER A 116 -6.80 17.38 9.23
C SER A 116 -5.59 16.51 9.50
N VAL A 117 -5.46 15.44 8.72
CA VAL A 117 -4.27 14.58 8.68
C VAL A 117 -3.69 14.60 7.27
N ALA A 118 -2.37 14.65 7.16
CA ALA A 118 -1.65 14.53 5.90
C ALA A 118 -0.71 13.32 5.98
N ILE A 119 -0.87 12.35 5.06
CA ILE A 119 -0.04 11.14 4.99
C ILE A 119 0.72 11.12 3.69
N ALA A 120 2.04 10.99 3.72
CA ALA A 120 2.88 10.98 2.53
C ALA A 120 3.60 9.63 2.36
N PHE A 121 3.54 9.08 1.15
CA PHE A 121 4.23 7.85 0.76
C PHE A 121 5.40 8.15 -0.16
N SER A 122 6.61 7.79 0.27
CA SER A 122 7.81 7.76 -0.57
C SER A 122 8.75 6.71 -0.03
N ASN A 123 9.13 5.72 -0.83
CA ASN A 123 10.00 4.65 -0.33
C ASN A 123 11.32 5.21 0.21
N THR A 124 12.01 6.05 -0.57
CA THR A 124 13.27 6.69 -0.15
C THR A 124 13.07 7.88 0.80
N GLY A 125 11.86 8.45 0.84
CA GLY A 125 11.59 9.70 1.56
C GLY A 125 12.32 10.91 1.00
N ARG A 126 12.72 10.87 -0.30
CA ARG A 126 13.55 11.89 -0.98
C ARG A 126 12.87 12.53 -2.20
N THR A 127 11.62 12.19 -2.46
CA THR A 127 10.86 12.80 -3.56
C THR A 127 10.47 14.21 -3.15
N GLU A 128 11.08 15.20 -3.80
CA GLU A 128 10.97 16.61 -3.42
C GLU A 128 9.51 17.09 -3.38
N GLU A 129 8.75 16.77 -4.42
CA GLU A 129 7.34 17.14 -4.53
C GLU A 129 6.49 16.59 -3.37
N THR A 130 6.80 15.36 -2.94
CA THR A 130 6.08 14.72 -1.82
C THR A 130 6.45 15.39 -0.49
N ILE A 131 7.73 15.77 -0.34
CA ILE A 131 8.22 16.49 0.84
C ILE A 131 7.57 17.88 0.91
N GLU A 132 7.52 18.60 -0.21
CA GLU A 132 6.92 19.93 -0.29
C GLU A 132 5.44 19.92 0.10
N MET A 133 4.65 18.98 -0.46
CA MET A 133 3.23 18.84 -0.11
C MET A 133 3.05 18.55 1.37
N LEU A 134 3.84 17.63 1.96
CA LEU A 134 3.75 17.27 3.36
C LEU A 134 4.16 18.43 4.28
N ALA A 135 5.23 19.16 3.92
CA ALA A 135 5.69 20.32 4.67
C ALA A 135 4.66 21.45 4.68
N LEU A 136 4.02 21.70 3.52
CA LEU A 136 2.97 22.69 3.39
C LEU A 136 1.74 22.30 4.22
N ALA A 137 1.30 21.04 4.14
CA ALA A 137 0.19 20.52 4.95
C ALA A 137 0.45 20.72 6.46
N LYS A 138 1.65 20.37 6.91
CA LYS A 138 2.07 20.58 8.31
C LYS A 138 2.05 22.07 8.68
N SER A 139 2.57 22.95 7.85
CA SER A 139 2.58 24.39 8.11
C SER A 139 1.17 24.99 8.13
N SER A 140 0.21 24.36 7.47
CA SER A 140 -1.22 24.70 7.51
C SER A 140 -1.94 24.17 8.75
N GLY A 141 -1.26 23.37 9.59
CA GLY A 141 -1.77 22.87 10.88
C GLY A 141 -2.13 21.38 10.87
N ALA A 142 -2.08 20.68 9.74
CA ALA A 142 -2.41 19.27 9.69
C ALA A 142 -1.39 18.40 10.44
N TYR A 143 -1.86 17.35 11.09
CA TYR A 143 -0.98 16.32 11.65
C TYR A 143 -0.33 15.53 10.52
N SER A 144 0.98 15.64 10.40
CA SER A 144 1.74 15.12 9.26
C SER A 144 2.40 13.78 9.55
N VAL A 145 2.24 12.83 8.63
CA VAL A 145 2.75 11.45 8.75
C VAL A 145 3.55 11.07 7.51
N ALA A 146 4.78 10.63 7.70
CA ALA A 146 5.63 10.08 6.65
C ALA A 146 5.60 8.55 6.68
N VAL A 147 5.43 7.90 5.54
CA VAL A 147 5.60 6.45 5.34
C VAL A 147 6.78 6.24 4.40
N THR A 148 7.92 5.82 4.94
CA THR A 148 9.19 5.66 4.20
C THR A 148 10.05 4.55 4.80
N SER A 149 11.01 4.04 4.04
CA SER A 149 11.96 3.02 4.52
C SER A 149 13.10 3.61 5.38
N ASP A 150 13.38 4.91 5.22
CA ASP A 150 14.52 5.59 5.86
C ASP A 150 14.05 6.60 6.91
N PRO A 151 14.23 6.32 8.22
CA PRO A 151 13.89 7.26 9.29
C PRO A 151 14.73 8.53 9.30
N ALA A 152 15.89 8.52 8.63
CA ALA A 152 16.76 9.70 8.49
C ALA A 152 16.46 10.53 7.24
N SER A 153 15.48 10.12 6.43
CA SER A 153 15.12 10.80 5.19
C SER A 153 14.57 12.21 5.45
N PRO A 154 14.72 13.13 4.49
CA PRO A 154 14.14 14.48 4.58
C PRO A 154 12.64 14.47 4.87
N MET A 155 11.87 13.55 4.25
CA MET A 155 10.43 13.44 4.48
C MET A 155 10.11 13.04 5.91
N ALA A 156 10.86 12.09 6.49
CA ALA A 156 10.67 11.67 7.88
C ALA A 156 11.00 12.79 8.87
N GLN A 157 12.00 13.63 8.57
CA GLN A 157 12.39 14.77 9.41
C GLN A 157 11.35 15.91 9.39
N VAL A 158 10.63 16.08 8.29
CA VAL A 158 9.58 17.10 8.18
C VAL A 158 8.32 16.68 8.95
N ALA A 159 7.98 15.41 8.95
CA ALA A 159 6.73 14.89 9.52
C ALA A 159 6.67 14.96 11.06
N ASP A 160 5.46 15.00 11.62
CA ASP A 160 5.22 14.83 13.07
C ASP A 160 5.33 13.37 13.51
N ALA A 161 5.04 12.43 12.60
CA ALA A 161 5.17 11.00 12.81
C ALA A 161 5.81 10.31 11.59
N HIS A 162 6.63 9.30 11.88
CA HIS A 162 7.24 8.45 10.84
C HIS A 162 6.85 7.00 11.07
N LEU A 163 6.23 6.39 10.07
CA LEU A 163 5.93 4.96 10.03
C LEU A 163 6.90 4.28 9.06
N THR A 164 7.72 3.39 9.58
CA THR A 164 8.71 2.68 8.78
C THR A 164 8.04 1.61 7.92
N SER A 165 8.24 1.71 6.58
CA SER A 165 7.91 0.65 5.62
C SER A 165 9.21 0.07 5.08
N HIS A 166 9.85 -0.79 5.88
CA HIS A 166 11.19 -1.27 5.59
C HIS A 166 11.18 -2.42 4.57
N ALA A 167 11.91 -2.22 3.48
CA ALA A 167 12.26 -3.29 2.55
C ALA A 167 13.78 -3.46 2.57
N PRO A 168 14.30 -4.61 3.00
CA PRO A 168 15.73 -4.85 2.96
C PRO A 168 16.17 -5.10 1.51
N GLY A 169 17.29 -4.51 1.12
CA GLY A 169 17.90 -4.72 -0.17
C GLY A 169 18.29 -3.42 -0.87
N GLU A 170 19.28 -3.51 -1.74
CA GLU A 170 19.63 -2.45 -2.67
C GLU A 170 18.66 -2.48 -3.85
N TYR A 171 18.26 -1.29 -4.29
CA TYR A 171 17.26 -1.12 -5.33
C TYR A 171 17.68 -1.72 -6.67
N LEU A 172 16.81 -2.53 -7.26
CA LEU A 172 16.72 -2.52 -8.70
C LEU A 172 15.83 -1.32 -9.09
N GLN A 173 16.49 -0.26 -9.49
CA GLN A 173 15.80 0.86 -10.11
C GLN A 173 15.00 0.37 -11.34
N PRO A 174 13.76 0.81 -11.51
CA PRO A 174 13.06 1.87 -10.78
C PRO A 174 12.07 1.40 -9.70
N ASP A 175 11.79 0.11 -9.55
CA ASP A 175 10.73 -0.38 -8.67
C ASP A 175 11.23 -1.51 -7.76
N ASP A 176 11.44 -1.22 -6.48
CA ASP A 176 11.57 -2.25 -5.47
C ASP A 176 10.19 -2.89 -5.20
N LEU A 177 10.02 -4.12 -5.69
CA LEU A 177 8.76 -4.84 -5.57
C LEU A 177 8.37 -5.13 -4.12
N SER A 178 9.33 -5.32 -3.23
CA SER A 178 9.08 -5.61 -1.82
C SER A 178 8.67 -4.37 -1.02
N ALA A 179 9.16 -3.18 -1.41
CA ALA A 179 8.81 -1.92 -0.76
C ALA A 179 7.31 -1.61 -0.85
N LYS A 180 6.67 -1.90 -1.98
CA LYS A 180 5.22 -1.73 -2.14
C LYS A 180 4.43 -2.64 -1.21
N HIS A 181 4.90 -3.86 -0.97
CA HIS A 181 4.26 -4.79 -0.03
C HIS A 181 4.45 -4.34 1.42
N ALA A 182 5.61 -3.78 1.76
CA ALA A 182 5.85 -3.16 3.07
C ALA A 182 4.92 -1.96 3.31
N GLN A 183 4.74 -1.10 2.30
CA GLN A 183 3.80 0.03 2.38
C GLN A 183 2.34 -0.44 2.49
N LEU A 184 1.95 -1.48 1.73
CA LEU A 184 0.62 -2.08 1.85
C LEU A 184 0.35 -2.64 3.24
N PHE A 185 1.35 -3.24 3.89
CA PHE A 185 1.21 -3.70 5.28
C PHE A 185 0.91 -2.53 6.24
N VAL A 186 1.58 -1.40 6.08
CA VAL A 186 1.29 -0.18 6.88
C VAL A 186 -0.12 0.33 6.59
N ILE A 187 -0.54 0.34 5.33
CA ILE A 187 -1.90 0.72 4.91
C ILE A 187 -2.95 -0.19 5.56
N ASP A 188 -2.74 -1.52 5.49
CA ASP A 188 -3.64 -2.50 6.10
C ASP A 188 -3.78 -2.29 7.60
N LEU A 189 -2.66 -2.08 8.28
CA LEU A 189 -2.62 -1.87 9.73
C LEU A 189 -3.35 -0.57 10.12
N LEU A 190 -3.07 0.55 9.45
CA LEU A 190 -3.75 1.82 9.68
C LEU A 190 -5.25 1.72 9.43
N TYR A 191 -5.65 1.09 8.33
CA TYR A 191 -7.05 0.85 7.99
C TYR A 191 -7.77 0.05 9.08
N LEU A 192 -7.19 -1.08 9.51
CA LEU A 192 -7.79 -1.93 10.53
C LEU A 192 -7.91 -1.24 11.88
N LEU A 193 -6.86 -0.51 12.28
CA LEU A 193 -6.88 0.25 13.52
C LEU A 193 -7.89 1.40 13.47
N ALA A 194 -7.94 2.18 12.38
CA ALA A 194 -8.93 3.23 12.22
C ALA A 194 -10.37 2.68 12.21
N ALA A 195 -10.60 1.56 11.49
CA ALA A 195 -11.88 0.87 11.46
C ALA A 195 -12.34 0.39 12.84
N GLN A 196 -11.41 -0.02 13.69
CA GLN A 196 -11.66 -0.49 15.04
C GLN A 196 -12.17 0.64 15.97
N ARG A 197 -11.80 1.91 15.70
CA ARG A 197 -12.19 3.07 16.54
C ARG A 197 -13.71 3.32 16.55
N ASP A 198 -14.39 3.01 15.42
CA ASP A 198 -15.86 2.99 15.35
C ASP A 198 -16.30 1.72 14.60
N PHE A 199 -16.19 0.59 15.29
CA PHE A 199 -16.49 -0.72 14.72
C PHE A 199 -17.93 -0.86 14.25
N SER A 200 -18.90 -0.28 14.99
CA SER A 200 -20.31 -0.35 14.63
C SER A 200 -20.62 0.41 13.35
N ARG A 201 -20.12 1.65 13.23
CA ARG A 201 -20.24 2.44 12.00
C ARG A 201 -19.53 1.76 10.83
N THR A 202 -18.32 1.27 11.03
CA THR A 202 -17.53 0.58 10.02
C THR A 202 -18.27 -0.63 9.44
N THR A 203 -18.79 -1.51 10.29
CA THR A 203 -19.53 -2.70 9.83
C THR A 203 -20.78 -2.33 9.04
N SER A 204 -21.52 -1.30 9.47
CA SER A 204 -22.70 -0.79 8.78
C SER A 204 -22.36 -0.23 7.39
N LEU A 205 -21.28 0.57 7.27
CA LEU A 205 -20.85 1.15 6.00
C LEU A 205 -20.30 0.09 5.04
N LEU A 206 -19.55 -0.88 5.53
CA LEU A 206 -19.07 -2.01 4.71
C LEU A 206 -20.22 -2.86 4.20
N ALA A 207 -21.25 -3.12 5.01
CA ALA A 207 -22.45 -3.84 4.60
C ALA A 207 -23.23 -3.06 3.52
N ALA A 208 -23.42 -1.75 3.70
CA ALA A 208 -24.07 -0.88 2.73
C ALA A 208 -23.30 -0.84 1.39
N SER A 209 -21.96 -0.71 1.44
CA SER A 209 -21.11 -0.76 0.26
C SER A 209 -21.19 -2.10 -0.47
N ALA A 210 -21.20 -3.21 0.28
CA ALA A 210 -21.34 -4.54 -0.30
C ALA A 210 -22.72 -4.73 -0.98
N ALA A 211 -23.79 -4.24 -0.35
CA ALA A 211 -25.15 -4.30 -0.91
C ALA A 211 -25.27 -3.47 -2.20
N ALA A 212 -24.65 -2.28 -2.25
CA ALA A 212 -24.67 -1.41 -3.43
C ALA A 212 -24.03 -2.04 -4.67
N VAL A 213 -22.96 -2.85 -4.48
CA VAL A 213 -22.26 -3.51 -5.60
C VAL A 213 -22.77 -4.92 -5.89
N ALA A 214 -23.63 -5.49 -5.04
CA ALA A 214 -24.14 -6.85 -5.19
C ALA A 214 -24.83 -7.10 -6.55
N PRO A 215 -25.65 -6.17 -7.11
CA PRO A 215 -26.31 -6.35 -8.41
C PRO A 215 -25.32 -6.48 -9.58
N HIS A 216 -24.08 -5.97 -9.43
CA HIS A 216 -23.04 -6.06 -10.45
C HIS A 216 -22.23 -7.36 -10.37
N ARG A 217 -22.52 -8.24 -9.41
CA ARG A 217 -21.88 -9.55 -9.29
C ARG A 217 -22.75 -10.62 -9.94
N ARG A 218 -22.19 -11.39 -10.85
CA ARG A 218 -22.88 -12.57 -11.38
C ARG A 218 -23.12 -13.57 -10.25
N PRO A 219 -24.35 -14.14 -10.10
CA PRO A 219 -24.59 -15.17 -9.11
C PRO A 219 -23.68 -16.38 -9.40
N LEU A 220 -23.15 -16.97 -8.36
CA LEU A 220 -22.47 -18.26 -8.48
C LEU A 220 -23.46 -19.25 -9.10
N ARG A 221 -23.14 -19.85 -10.27
CA ARG A 221 -23.93 -20.94 -10.81
C ARG A 221 -24.02 -22.02 -9.72
N ALA A 222 -25.26 -22.35 -9.31
CA ALA A 222 -25.48 -23.49 -8.44
C ALA A 222 -24.79 -24.69 -9.08
N ALA A 223 -23.90 -25.36 -8.33
CA ALA A 223 -23.25 -26.57 -8.82
C ALA A 223 -24.35 -27.52 -9.24
N THR A 224 -24.40 -27.84 -10.54
CA THR A 224 -25.33 -28.84 -11.07
C THR A 224 -25.02 -30.15 -10.34
N ARG A 225 -25.93 -30.59 -9.49
CA ARG A 225 -25.84 -31.93 -8.87
C ARG A 225 -25.59 -32.92 -9.99
N PRO A 226 -24.59 -33.81 -9.86
CA PRO A 226 -24.38 -34.85 -10.86
C PRO A 226 -25.68 -35.65 -10.99
N ARG A 227 -26.17 -35.75 -12.20
CA ARG A 227 -27.34 -36.57 -12.55
C ARG A 227 -27.01 -38.01 -12.15
N THR A 228 -27.67 -38.50 -11.13
CA THR A 228 -27.65 -39.93 -10.79
C THR A 228 -28.15 -40.72 -11.98
N VAL A 229 -27.25 -41.51 -12.58
CA VAL A 229 -27.62 -42.49 -13.63
C VAL A 229 -28.46 -43.56 -12.98
N PRO A 230 -29.68 -43.86 -13.49
CA PRO A 230 -30.49 -44.93 -12.93
C PRO A 230 -29.76 -46.29 -13.15
N SER A 231 -29.57 -47.03 -12.05
CA SER A 231 -29.05 -48.37 -12.10
C SER A 231 -30.03 -49.28 -12.88
N THR A 232 -29.62 -49.76 -14.06
CA THR A 232 -30.33 -50.79 -14.78
C THR A 232 -30.20 -52.10 -14.01
N LYS A 233 -31.28 -52.48 -13.30
CA LYS A 233 -31.45 -53.85 -12.80
C LYS A 233 -31.46 -54.80 -13.96
N LYS A 234 -30.45 -55.67 -14.08
CA LYS A 234 -30.51 -56.89 -14.91
C LYS A 234 -31.59 -57.82 -14.36
N ALA A 235 -32.65 -58.05 -15.14
CA ALA A 235 -33.59 -59.12 -14.92
C ALA A 235 -32.86 -60.45 -15.15
N ALA A 236 -32.77 -61.28 -14.15
CA ALA A 236 -32.40 -62.68 -14.28
C ALA A 236 -33.64 -63.46 -14.74
N THR A 237 -33.59 -64.04 -15.91
CA THR A 237 -34.57 -65.05 -16.39
C THR A 237 -34.04 -66.40 -16.02
N ALA A 238 -34.94 -67.16 -15.43
CA ALA A 238 -34.83 -68.61 -15.12
C ALA A 238 -34.79 -69.46 -16.41
#